data_18bd8e42a882976293a069b4cf5df369
#
_entry.id   18bd8e42a882976293a069b4cf5df369
#
_cell.length_a   1.000
_cell.length_b   1.000
_cell.length_c   1.000
_cell.angle_alpha   90.00
_cell.angle_beta   90.00
_cell.angle_gamma   90.00
#
_symmetry.space_group_name_H-M   'P 1'
#
loop_
_entity.id
_entity.type
_entity.pdbx_description
1 polymer ?
#
loop_
_entity_poly.entity_id
_entity_poly.type
_entity_poly.pdbx_seq_one_letter_code
_entity_poly.pdbx_strand_id
1 'polypeptide(L)'
;MELENNVEAINNQLNSVIWIDVAKLSDVAIEWIMSYTPKILWAIIVLWIWFKITKIIANTINKVMDKQHLSPMLKSFVISLSNIMLKIMVIVAAAWVVWVQTSSFVAMLAAAWFAVGMALSGTLQNFAGWIMILLLKPFQIWHFVEIWGYAWSIKEIWIFNTTLLTPDKKRIIIPNSDIANWSMINYSAEPKRRVDLVIWVSYDDDIDLVKATLLEIAKADKRILTNLDITIWLSELWDNSVNFNYRFFVKSSDYWPTKYDILENVKKTFDKKSISFPFPQRDVHLYNEK
;
A
#
# COMPACT_ATOMS: atom_id res chain seq x y z
N MET A 1 83.28 1.42 53.30
CA MET A 1 83.65 0.68 52.08
C MET A 1 82.57 -0.27 51.59
N GLU A 2 82.07 -1.22 52.44
CA GLU A 2 81.05 -2.18 51.99
C GLU A 2 79.63 -1.53 51.79
N LEU A 3 79.26 -0.57 52.65
CA LEU A 3 78.05 0.24 52.55
C LEU A 3 78.05 1.22 51.34
N GLU A 4 79.20 1.79 51.06
CA GLU A 4 79.35 2.70 49.91
C GLU A 4 79.24 1.95 48.53
N ASN A 5 79.86 0.74 48.47
CA ASN A 5 79.73 -0.09 47.28
C ASN A 5 78.33 -0.59 47.05
N ASN A 6 77.56 -0.87 48.13
CA ASN A 6 76.14 -1.26 47.99
C ASN A 6 75.24 -0.09 47.52
N VAL A 7 75.49 1.12 48.02
CA VAL A 7 74.75 2.31 47.63
C VAL A 7 75.04 2.67 46.13
N GLU A 8 76.32 2.50 45.73
CA GLU A 8 76.68 2.74 44.31
C GLU A 8 76.11 1.69 43.35
N ALA A 9 76.07 0.43 43.78
CA ALA A 9 75.42 -0.65 43.05
C ALA A 9 73.92 -0.44 42.93
N ILE A 10 73.24 -0.01 43.98
CA ILE A 10 71.79 0.31 44.00
C ILE A 10 71.50 1.53 43.07
N ASN A 11 72.33 2.59 43.13
CA ASN A 11 72.19 3.75 42.27
C ASN A 11 72.38 3.40 40.80
N ASN A 12 73.40 2.54 40.51
CA ASN A 12 73.62 2.11 39.14
C ASN A 12 72.47 1.23 38.62
N GLN A 13 71.88 0.36 39.45
CA GLN A 13 70.68 -0.40 39.09
C GLN A 13 69.46 0.49 38.91
N LEU A 14 69.20 1.45 39.81
CA LEU A 14 68.12 2.43 39.69
C LEU A 14 68.25 3.26 38.44
N ASN A 15 69.46 3.79 38.14
CA ASN A 15 69.68 4.57 36.91
C ASN A 15 69.49 3.70 35.66
N SER A 16 69.96 2.44 35.65
CA SER A 16 69.76 1.56 34.47
C SER A 16 68.28 1.24 34.23
N VAL A 17 67.49 1.08 35.27
CA VAL A 17 66.05 0.83 35.17
C VAL A 17 65.33 2.09 34.69
N ILE A 18 65.65 3.29 35.23
CA ILE A 18 65.04 4.55 34.85
C ILE A 18 65.36 4.90 33.36
N TRP A 19 66.58 4.74 32.92
CA TRP A 19 66.99 5.02 31.52
C TRP A 19 66.43 4.00 30.54
N ILE A 20 66.30 2.73 30.93
CA ILE A 20 65.68 1.71 30.07
C ILE A 20 64.18 2.01 29.89
N ASP A 21 63.47 2.40 30.96
CA ASP A 21 62.04 2.73 30.87
C ASP A 21 61.80 4.02 30.03
N VAL A 22 62.60 5.07 30.20
CA VAL A 22 62.45 6.31 29.46
C VAL A 22 62.79 6.14 28.00
N ALA A 23 63.83 5.38 27.64
CA ALA A 23 64.20 5.08 26.27
C ALA A 23 63.11 4.22 25.59
N LYS A 24 62.63 3.18 26.26
CA LYS A 24 61.49 2.37 25.74
C LYS A 24 60.23 3.19 25.56
N LEU A 25 59.90 4.08 26.49
CA LEU A 25 58.73 4.95 26.39
C LEU A 25 58.88 5.92 25.19
N SER A 26 60.08 6.48 24.96
CA SER A 26 60.28 7.35 23.80
C SER A 26 60.19 6.59 22.49
N ASP A 27 60.74 5.38 22.40
CA ASP A 27 60.67 4.55 21.18
C ASP A 27 59.22 4.14 20.89
N VAL A 28 58.46 3.69 21.89
CA VAL A 28 57.03 3.37 21.78
C VAL A 28 56.23 4.62 21.35
N ALA A 29 56.50 5.80 21.94
CA ALA A 29 55.82 7.04 21.58
C ALA A 29 56.13 7.44 20.15
N ILE A 30 57.38 7.32 19.70
CA ILE A 30 57.79 7.62 18.31
C ILE A 30 57.10 6.65 17.34
N GLU A 31 57.11 5.36 17.65
CA GLU A 31 56.44 4.35 16.83
C GLU A 31 54.91 4.61 16.69
N TRP A 32 54.29 4.97 17.82
CA TRP A 32 52.87 5.39 17.81
C TRP A 32 52.65 6.63 16.96
N ILE A 33 53.46 7.66 17.13
CA ILE A 33 53.35 8.90 16.35
C ILE A 33 53.55 8.61 14.85
N MET A 34 54.55 7.87 14.47
CA MET A 34 54.81 7.51 13.09
C MET A 34 53.71 6.65 12.46
N SER A 35 53.14 5.74 13.24
CA SER A 35 52.09 4.83 12.79
C SER A 35 50.70 5.49 12.65
N TYR A 36 50.35 6.41 13.58
CA TYR A 36 49.01 7.02 13.62
C TYR A 36 48.92 8.38 12.96
N THR A 37 50.05 9.15 12.84
CA THR A 37 50.02 10.48 12.20
C THR A 37 49.51 10.45 10.76
N PRO A 38 49.94 9.54 9.87
CA PRO A 38 49.42 9.45 8.51
C PRO A 38 47.90 9.15 8.50
N LYS A 39 47.46 8.27 9.40
CA LYS A 39 46.04 7.88 9.49
C LYS A 39 45.15 9.04 9.98
N ILE A 40 45.63 9.81 10.96
CA ILE A 40 44.96 11.00 11.45
C ILE A 40 44.85 12.08 10.37
N LEU A 41 45.96 12.29 9.62
CA LEU A 41 45.96 13.24 8.49
C LEU A 41 44.93 12.82 7.42
N TRP A 42 44.89 11.55 7.06
CA TRP A 42 43.90 11.02 6.13
C TRP A 42 42.46 11.14 6.67
N ALA A 43 42.26 10.89 7.96
CA ALA A 43 40.94 11.09 8.58
C ALA A 43 40.47 12.56 8.51
N ILE A 44 41.39 13.51 8.75
CA ILE A 44 41.11 14.95 8.64
C ILE A 44 40.74 15.32 7.20
N ILE A 45 41.50 14.81 6.21
CA ILE A 45 41.20 15.05 4.78
C ILE A 45 39.83 14.48 4.41
N VAL A 46 39.52 13.26 4.84
CA VAL A 46 38.22 12.61 4.61
C VAL A 46 37.11 13.44 5.24
N LEU A 47 37.25 13.87 6.51
CA LEU A 47 36.30 14.74 7.18
C LEU A 47 36.07 16.04 6.42
N TRP A 48 37.13 16.71 5.96
CA TRP A 48 37.04 17.96 5.24
C TRP A 48 36.31 17.81 3.89
N ILE A 49 36.63 16.76 3.13
CA ILE A 49 35.96 16.47 1.86
C ILE A 49 34.46 16.17 2.11
N TRP A 50 34.16 15.33 3.10
CA TRP A 50 32.78 14.98 3.44
C TRP A 50 31.97 16.16 3.92
N PHE A 51 32.53 17.07 4.74
CA PHE A 51 31.84 18.30 5.13
C PHE A 51 31.49 19.17 3.93
N LYS A 52 32.33 19.23 2.91
CA LYS A 52 31.97 19.91 1.65
C LYS A 52 30.84 19.19 0.91
N ILE A 53 30.91 17.88 0.80
CA ILE A 53 29.87 17.05 0.15
C ILE A 53 28.54 17.20 0.87
N THR A 54 28.51 17.11 2.20
CA THR A 54 27.26 17.29 2.98
C THR A 54 26.64 18.66 2.76
N LYS A 55 27.45 19.72 2.69
CA LYS A 55 26.98 21.07 2.41
C LYS A 55 26.39 21.21 1.00
N ILE A 56 27.01 20.58 0.00
CA ILE A 56 26.50 20.55 -1.38
C ILE A 56 25.16 19.82 -1.43
N ILE A 57 25.05 18.64 -0.80
CA ILE A 57 23.81 17.87 -0.74
C ILE A 57 22.70 18.67 -0.05
N ALA A 58 22.97 19.24 1.12
CA ALA A 58 22.00 20.05 1.85
C ALA A 58 21.51 21.26 1.03
N ASN A 59 22.41 21.95 0.34
CA ASN A 59 22.06 23.08 -0.54
C ASN A 59 21.23 22.61 -1.75
N THR A 60 21.52 21.44 -2.31
CA THR A 60 20.77 20.88 -3.44
C THR A 60 19.36 20.50 -2.99
N ILE A 61 19.22 19.85 -1.84
CA ILE A 61 17.92 19.53 -1.24
C ILE A 61 17.11 20.82 -1.02
N ASN A 62 17.74 21.85 -0.43
CA ASN A 62 17.10 23.15 -0.24
C ASN A 62 16.56 23.74 -1.55
N LYS A 63 17.38 23.79 -2.60
CA LYS A 63 16.99 24.33 -3.91
C LYS A 63 15.85 23.56 -4.57
N VAL A 64 15.85 22.22 -4.47
CA VAL A 64 14.79 21.37 -5.03
C VAL A 64 13.47 21.59 -4.27
N MET A 65 13.54 21.66 -2.95
CA MET A 65 12.36 21.85 -2.11
C MET A 65 11.75 23.26 -2.26
N ASP A 66 12.58 24.28 -2.50
CA ASP A 66 12.10 25.64 -2.78
C ASP A 66 11.32 25.73 -4.11
N LYS A 67 11.75 24.97 -5.12
CA LYS A 67 11.05 24.92 -6.42
C LYS A 67 9.68 24.25 -6.35
N GLN A 68 9.48 23.35 -5.40
CA GLN A 68 8.25 22.56 -5.28
C GLN A 68 7.21 23.17 -4.32
N HIS A 69 7.43 24.38 -3.80
CA HIS A 69 6.52 25.08 -2.88
C HIS A 69 6.08 24.21 -1.68
N LEU A 70 6.98 23.36 -1.17
CA LEU A 70 6.70 22.49 -0.03
C LEU A 70 6.57 23.30 1.26
N SER A 71 5.80 22.78 2.22
CA SER A 71 5.60 23.45 3.49
C SER A 71 6.95 23.72 4.21
N PRO A 72 7.14 24.88 4.84
CA PRO A 72 8.39 25.21 5.56
C PRO A 72 8.75 24.18 6.65
N MET A 73 7.73 23.59 7.28
CA MET A 73 7.91 22.57 8.30
C MET A 73 8.52 21.27 7.71
N LEU A 74 8.00 20.78 6.57
CA LEU A 74 8.53 19.61 5.88
C LEU A 74 9.96 19.85 5.40
N LYS A 75 10.24 21.03 4.86
CA LYS A 75 11.58 21.45 4.45
C LYS A 75 12.57 21.38 5.61
N SER A 76 12.23 22.00 6.75
CA SER A 76 13.09 21.99 7.95
C SER A 76 13.34 20.58 8.47
N PHE A 77 12.32 19.73 8.48
CA PHE A 77 12.45 18.33 8.91
C PHE A 77 13.38 17.53 8.00
N VAL A 78 13.18 17.56 6.68
CA VAL A 78 14.00 16.81 5.71
C VAL A 78 15.47 17.25 5.76
N ILE A 79 15.72 18.57 5.85
CA ILE A 79 17.08 19.11 5.96
C ILE A 79 17.75 18.65 7.26
N SER A 80 17.04 18.74 8.38
CA SER A 80 17.57 18.33 9.69
C SER A 80 17.89 16.85 9.70
N LEU A 81 16.97 16.01 9.22
CA LEU A 81 17.17 14.57 9.14
C LEU A 81 18.34 14.19 8.23
N SER A 82 18.42 14.80 7.04
CA SER A 82 19.53 14.59 6.09
C SER A 82 20.87 15.00 6.70
N ASN A 83 20.93 16.14 7.38
CA ASN A 83 22.15 16.60 8.04
C ASN A 83 22.61 15.66 9.15
N ILE A 84 21.69 15.13 9.96
CA ILE A 84 22.01 14.17 11.01
C ILE A 84 22.56 12.89 10.40
N MET A 85 21.89 12.33 9.40
CA MET A 85 22.34 11.11 8.73
C MET A 85 23.72 11.26 8.09
N LEU A 86 23.92 12.35 7.35
CA LEU A 86 25.20 12.64 6.73
C LEU A 86 26.33 12.81 7.76
N LYS A 87 26.09 13.47 8.89
CA LYS A 87 27.07 13.61 9.98
C LYS A 87 27.43 12.25 10.57
N ILE A 88 26.44 11.39 10.83
CA ILE A 88 26.68 10.03 11.35
C ILE A 88 27.55 9.25 10.36
N MET A 89 27.26 9.26 9.05
CA MET A 89 28.04 8.59 8.03
C MET A 89 29.49 9.09 7.99
N VAL A 90 29.69 10.40 8.12
CA VAL A 90 31.04 11.00 8.14
C VAL A 90 31.84 10.55 9.36
N ILE A 91 31.21 10.55 10.54
CA ILE A 91 31.88 10.10 11.77
C ILE A 91 32.29 8.62 11.67
N VAL A 92 31.40 7.76 11.14
CA VAL A 92 31.70 6.33 10.93
C VAL A 92 32.83 6.14 9.94
N ALA A 93 32.81 6.85 8.82
CA ALA A 93 33.86 6.79 7.81
C ALA A 93 35.22 7.25 8.37
N ALA A 94 35.26 8.32 9.17
CA ALA A 94 36.47 8.80 9.81
C ALA A 94 37.02 7.81 10.86
N ALA A 95 36.16 7.21 11.67
CA ALA A 95 36.54 6.19 12.66
C ALA A 95 37.15 4.95 11.99
N TRP A 96 36.68 4.59 10.80
CA TRP A 96 37.21 3.47 10.03
C TRP A 96 38.63 3.73 9.51
N VAL A 97 38.90 4.96 9.10
CA VAL A 97 40.24 5.37 8.64
C VAL A 97 41.30 5.29 9.76
N VAL A 98 40.88 5.60 11.02
CA VAL A 98 41.79 5.56 12.18
C VAL A 98 41.96 4.15 12.78
N TRP A 99 41.33 3.11 12.18
CA TRP A 99 41.35 1.73 12.67
C TRP A 99 40.80 1.55 14.10
N VAL A 100 39.90 2.41 14.49
CA VAL A 100 39.12 2.18 15.73
C VAL A 100 38.27 0.93 15.53
N GLN A 101 38.25 0.05 16.51
CA GLN A 101 37.44 -1.16 16.47
C GLN A 101 35.95 -0.78 16.43
N THR A 102 35.42 -0.62 15.20
CA THR A 102 34.07 -0.06 14.96
C THR A 102 32.97 -1.12 15.03
N SER A 103 33.29 -2.39 15.28
CA SER A 103 32.34 -3.50 15.26
C SER A 103 31.15 -3.27 16.21
N SER A 104 31.40 -2.85 17.44
CA SER A 104 30.35 -2.56 18.43
C SER A 104 29.49 -1.34 18.02
N PHE A 105 30.13 -0.33 17.40
CA PHE A 105 29.42 0.85 16.92
C PHE A 105 28.57 0.54 15.70
N VAL A 106 29.07 -0.27 14.76
CA VAL A 106 28.31 -0.77 13.61
C VAL A 106 27.13 -1.62 14.07
N ALA A 107 27.31 -2.49 15.06
CA ALA A 107 26.23 -3.27 15.65
C ALA A 107 25.12 -2.38 16.27
N MET A 108 25.53 -1.34 17.00
CA MET A 108 24.59 -0.36 17.58
C MET A 108 23.82 0.41 16.50
N LEU A 109 24.50 0.86 15.43
CA LEU A 109 23.85 1.50 14.29
C LEU A 109 22.89 0.54 13.56
N ALA A 110 23.29 -0.72 13.36
CA ALA A 110 22.45 -1.72 12.74
C ALA A 110 21.15 -1.94 13.58
N ALA A 111 21.28 -2.02 14.89
CA ALA A 111 20.12 -2.12 15.78
C ALA A 111 19.20 -0.88 15.71
N ALA A 112 19.80 0.32 15.66
CA ALA A 112 19.04 1.57 15.49
C ALA A 112 18.31 1.62 14.14
N TRP A 113 18.97 1.25 13.06
CA TRP A 113 18.34 1.16 11.73
C TRP A 113 17.25 0.12 11.67
N PHE A 114 17.43 -1.02 12.31
CA PHE A 114 16.38 -2.04 12.43
C PHE A 114 15.15 -1.50 13.16
N ALA A 115 15.34 -0.80 14.28
CA ALA A 115 14.24 -0.18 15.00
C ALA A 115 13.50 0.87 14.18
N VAL A 116 14.22 1.73 13.44
CA VAL A 116 13.64 2.70 12.50
C VAL A 116 12.90 2.01 11.37
N GLY A 117 13.49 0.95 10.79
CA GLY A 117 12.85 0.15 9.75
C GLY A 117 11.53 -0.48 10.21
N MET A 118 11.51 -1.04 11.43
CA MET A 118 10.28 -1.55 12.03
C MET A 118 9.24 -0.45 12.25
N ALA A 119 9.65 0.71 12.75
CA ALA A 119 8.74 1.84 12.98
C ALA A 119 8.12 2.37 11.68
N LEU A 120 8.84 2.31 10.56
CA LEU A 120 8.38 2.77 9.25
C LEU A 120 7.77 1.65 8.38
N SER A 121 7.69 0.41 8.86
CA SER A 121 7.25 -0.74 8.06
C SER A 121 5.88 -0.55 7.42
N GLY A 122 4.90 -0.01 8.14
CA GLY A 122 3.57 0.27 7.62
C GLY A 122 3.58 1.32 6.48
N THR A 123 4.42 2.35 6.61
CA THR A 123 4.57 3.36 5.56
C THR A 123 5.21 2.77 4.31
N LEU A 124 6.22 1.90 4.48
CA LEU A 124 6.86 1.19 3.38
C LEU A 124 5.91 0.20 2.70
N GLN A 125 5.04 -0.47 3.46
CA GLN A 125 4.00 -1.33 2.88
C GLN A 125 3.02 -0.54 2.02
N ASN A 126 2.59 0.65 2.46
CA ASN A 126 1.74 1.53 1.67
C ASN A 126 2.42 2.00 0.38
N PHE A 127 3.69 2.35 0.46
CA PHE A 127 4.49 2.71 -0.71
C PHE A 127 4.63 1.54 -1.70
N ALA A 128 4.92 0.33 -1.19
CA ALA A 128 4.97 -0.87 -2.01
C ALA A 128 3.60 -1.18 -2.65
N GLY A 129 2.50 -1.05 -1.89
CA GLY A 129 1.13 -1.16 -2.40
C GLY A 129 0.84 -0.17 -3.53
N TRP A 130 1.28 1.07 -3.39
CA TRP A 130 1.17 2.09 -4.43
C TRP A 130 1.91 1.69 -5.73
N ILE A 131 3.15 1.20 -5.62
CA ILE A 131 3.91 0.70 -6.77
C ILE A 131 3.17 -0.45 -7.44
N MET A 132 2.66 -1.42 -6.67
CA MET A 132 1.88 -2.55 -7.18
C MET A 132 0.63 -2.08 -7.94
N ILE A 133 -0.13 -1.13 -7.37
CA ILE A 133 -1.32 -0.57 -8.00
C ILE A 133 -0.97 0.11 -9.34
N LEU A 134 0.11 0.90 -9.40
CA LEU A 134 0.51 1.61 -10.62
C LEU A 134 1.09 0.68 -11.69
N LEU A 135 1.81 -0.37 -11.29
CA LEU A 135 2.45 -1.31 -12.20
C LEU A 135 1.44 -2.31 -12.78
N LEU A 136 0.68 -2.98 -11.91
CA LEU A 136 -0.26 -4.04 -12.29
C LEU A 136 -1.62 -3.49 -12.73
N LYS A 137 -1.98 -2.27 -12.32
CA LYS A 137 -3.24 -1.58 -12.64
C LYS A 137 -4.49 -2.45 -12.43
N PRO A 138 -4.68 -3.04 -11.26
CA PRO A 138 -5.87 -3.86 -10.98
C PRO A 138 -7.16 -3.04 -11.08
N PHE A 139 -7.06 -1.74 -10.95
CA PHE A 139 -8.11 -0.76 -11.19
C PHE A 139 -7.51 0.55 -11.72
N GLN A 140 -8.37 1.44 -12.21
CA GLN A 140 -8.01 2.76 -12.68
C GLN A 140 -8.87 3.82 -11.98
N ILE A 141 -8.48 5.09 -12.10
CA ILE A 141 -9.30 6.21 -11.63
C ILE A 141 -10.67 6.15 -12.33
N TRP A 142 -11.73 6.39 -11.57
CA TRP A 142 -13.15 6.27 -11.94
C TRP A 142 -13.69 4.85 -12.08
N HIS A 143 -12.87 3.80 -11.92
CA HIS A 143 -13.43 2.46 -11.79
C HIS A 143 -14.32 2.36 -10.54
N PHE A 144 -15.44 1.65 -10.69
CA PHE A 144 -16.31 1.29 -9.60
C PHE A 144 -15.89 -0.08 -9.08
N VAL A 145 -15.46 -0.12 -7.83
CA VAL A 145 -14.91 -1.31 -7.18
C VAL A 145 -15.66 -1.61 -5.89
N GLU A 146 -15.66 -2.86 -5.50
CA GLU A 146 -16.17 -3.30 -4.20
C GLU A 146 -15.05 -3.93 -3.38
N ILE A 147 -14.88 -3.43 -2.17
CA ILE A 147 -13.89 -3.88 -1.19
C ILE A 147 -14.62 -3.98 0.15
N TRP A 148 -14.45 -5.06 0.92
CA TRP A 148 -15.11 -5.29 2.20
C TRP A 148 -16.66 -5.21 2.16
N GLY A 149 -17.27 -5.60 1.03
CA GLY A 149 -18.72 -5.55 0.85
C GLY A 149 -19.29 -4.15 0.60
N TYR A 150 -18.45 -3.13 0.45
CA TYR A 150 -18.87 -1.77 0.10
C TYR A 150 -18.37 -1.40 -1.30
N ALA A 151 -19.23 -0.75 -2.07
CA ALA A 151 -18.95 -0.39 -3.46
C ALA A 151 -18.70 1.12 -3.61
N TRP A 152 -17.55 1.48 -4.21
CA TRP A 152 -17.07 2.86 -4.36
C TRP A 152 -16.42 3.12 -5.72
N SER A 153 -16.31 4.38 -6.10
CA SER A 153 -15.51 4.81 -7.25
C SER A 153 -14.14 5.27 -6.81
N ILE A 154 -13.09 4.83 -7.51
CA ILE A 154 -11.72 5.31 -7.28
C ILE A 154 -11.64 6.75 -7.76
N LYS A 155 -11.26 7.67 -6.88
CA LYS A 155 -11.13 9.09 -7.22
C LYS A 155 -9.68 9.50 -7.50
N GLU A 156 -8.77 9.18 -6.60
CA GLU A 156 -7.37 9.61 -6.64
C GLU A 156 -6.49 8.52 -6.00
N ILE A 157 -5.29 8.33 -6.55
CA ILE A 157 -4.29 7.38 -6.02
C ILE A 157 -3.06 8.19 -5.62
N TRP A 158 -2.79 8.26 -4.31
CA TRP A 158 -1.63 8.93 -3.73
C TRP A 158 -0.56 7.92 -3.32
N ILE A 159 0.63 8.41 -2.97
CA ILE A 159 1.78 7.55 -2.63
C ILE A 159 1.49 6.56 -1.48
N PHE A 160 0.71 6.96 -0.46
CA PHE A 160 0.45 6.14 0.72
C PHE A 160 -1.00 5.70 0.85
N ASN A 161 -1.91 6.34 0.15
CA ASN A 161 -3.33 6.06 0.24
C ASN A 161 -4.04 6.29 -1.09
N THR A 162 -5.19 5.65 -1.24
CA THR A 162 -6.13 5.85 -2.34
C THR A 162 -7.41 6.46 -1.80
N THR A 163 -7.90 7.49 -2.45
CA THR A 163 -9.17 8.16 -2.13
C THR A 163 -10.28 7.58 -2.98
N LEU A 164 -11.33 7.10 -2.34
CA LEU A 164 -12.55 6.59 -2.94
C LEU A 164 -13.71 7.55 -2.70
N LEU A 165 -14.70 7.48 -3.56
CA LEU A 165 -15.90 8.30 -3.49
C LEU A 165 -17.13 7.40 -3.47
N THR A 166 -17.94 7.53 -2.43
CA THR A 166 -19.24 6.84 -2.33
C THR A 166 -20.26 7.44 -3.32
N PRO A 167 -21.35 6.73 -3.65
CA PRO A 167 -22.41 7.27 -4.49
C PRO A 167 -23.02 8.56 -3.93
N ASP A 168 -23.09 8.71 -2.60
CA ASP A 168 -23.56 9.91 -1.88
C ASP A 168 -22.45 10.96 -1.65
N LYS A 169 -21.31 10.87 -2.40
CA LYS A 169 -20.20 11.84 -2.43
C LYS A 169 -19.35 11.94 -1.16
N LYS A 170 -19.39 10.98 -0.26
CA LYS A 170 -18.44 10.91 0.85
C LYS A 170 -17.07 10.42 0.36
N ARG A 171 -16.00 10.97 0.94
CA ARG A 171 -14.63 10.52 0.67
C ARG A 171 -14.22 9.46 1.68
N ILE A 172 -13.67 8.39 1.19
CA ILE A 172 -13.06 7.33 1.98
C ILE A 172 -11.58 7.28 1.60
N ILE A 173 -10.71 7.29 2.59
CA ILE A 173 -9.26 7.23 2.40
C ILE A 173 -8.79 5.90 2.94
N ILE A 174 -8.23 5.08 2.06
CA ILE A 174 -7.76 3.73 2.42
C ILE A 174 -6.25 3.66 2.17
N PRO A 175 -5.47 3.09 3.11
CA PRO A 175 -4.05 2.81 2.90
C PRO A 175 -3.85 1.90 1.68
N ASN A 176 -2.82 2.18 0.87
CA ASN A 176 -2.58 1.39 -0.35
C ASN A 176 -2.23 -0.07 -0.07
N SER A 177 -1.57 -0.35 1.07
CA SER A 177 -1.30 -1.72 1.51
C SER A 177 -2.57 -2.55 1.66
N ASP A 178 -3.62 -1.94 2.20
CA ASP A 178 -4.88 -2.63 2.43
C ASP A 178 -5.56 -2.95 1.10
N ILE A 179 -5.60 -1.98 0.18
CA ILE A 179 -6.18 -2.20 -1.16
C ILE A 179 -5.38 -3.26 -1.94
N ALA A 180 -4.06 -3.23 -1.86
CA ALA A 180 -3.20 -4.14 -2.62
C ALA A 180 -3.26 -5.60 -2.10
N ASN A 181 -3.54 -5.78 -0.80
CA ASN A 181 -3.53 -7.10 -0.15
C ASN A 181 -4.90 -7.75 -0.01
N TRP A 182 -6.01 -7.02 -0.24
CA TRP A 182 -7.36 -7.56 -0.10
C TRP A 182 -8.00 -7.92 -1.44
N SER A 183 -8.92 -8.86 -1.38
CA SER A 183 -9.75 -9.20 -2.53
C SER A 183 -10.67 -8.04 -2.90
N MET A 184 -10.74 -7.74 -4.19
CA MET A 184 -11.53 -6.65 -4.74
C MET A 184 -12.34 -7.15 -5.93
N ILE A 185 -13.60 -6.70 -6.02
CA ILE A 185 -14.42 -6.87 -7.22
C ILE A 185 -14.32 -5.57 -8.02
N ASN A 186 -13.81 -5.64 -9.24
CA ASN A 186 -13.76 -4.50 -10.15
C ASN A 186 -14.87 -4.61 -11.18
N TYR A 187 -15.92 -3.84 -11.00
CA TYR A 187 -17.09 -3.83 -11.88
C TYR A 187 -16.87 -3.09 -13.21
N SER A 188 -15.80 -2.31 -13.31
CA SER A 188 -15.51 -1.48 -14.48
C SER A 188 -14.38 -2.03 -15.35
N ALA A 189 -13.65 -3.06 -14.89
CA ALA A 189 -12.53 -3.61 -15.64
C ALA A 189 -12.98 -4.29 -16.94
N GLU A 190 -14.12 -4.99 -16.89
CA GLU A 190 -14.68 -5.66 -18.07
C GLU A 190 -15.67 -4.75 -18.78
N PRO A 191 -15.60 -4.67 -20.12
CA PRO A 191 -16.47 -3.78 -20.91
C PRO A 191 -17.93 -4.23 -20.93
N LYS A 192 -18.20 -5.49 -20.58
CA LYS A 192 -19.54 -6.10 -20.60
C LYS A 192 -19.86 -6.71 -19.24
N ARG A 193 -21.11 -6.55 -18.80
CA ARG A 193 -21.63 -7.14 -17.57
C ARG A 193 -22.90 -7.89 -17.83
N ARG A 194 -23.08 -8.99 -17.09
CA ARG A 194 -24.34 -9.72 -17.08
C ARG A 194 -25.30 -9.09 -16.07
N VAL A 195 -26.49 -8.78 -16.52
CA VAL A 195 -27.61 -8.42 -15.66
C VAL A 195 -28.33 -9.71 -15.31
N ASP A 196 -28.47 -9.97 -14.02
CA ASP A 196 -29.19 -11.12 -13.47
C ASP A 196 -30.47 -10.60 -12.80
N LEU A 197 -31.63 -11.06 -13.27
CA LEU A 197 -32.94 -10.78 -12.71
C LEU A 197 -33.64 -12.09 -12.40
N VAL A 198 -34.44 -12.07 -11.35
CA VAL A 198 -35.39 -13.13 -11.06
C VAL A 198 -36.77 -12.55 -11.27
N ILE A 199 -37.51 -13.17 -12.17
CA ILE A 199 -38.91 -12.79 -12.48
C ILE A 199 -39.80 -13.91 -11.97
N TRP A 200 -40.79 -13.56 -11.17
CA TRP A 200 -41.75 -14.51 -10.60
C TRP A 200 -43.13 -14.29 -11.19
N VAL A 201 -43.82 -15.36 -11.52
CA VAL A 201 -45.14 -15.38 -12.12
C VAL A 201 -46.07 -16.37 -11.38
N SER A 202 -47.39 -16.27 -11.60
CA SER A 202 -48.34 -17.20 -11.04
C SER A 202 -48.17 -18.63 -11.59
N TYR A 203 -48.62 -19.62 -10.84
CA TYR A 203 -48.68 -20.99 -11.32
C TYR A 203 -49.73 -21.20 -12.45
N ASP A 204 -50.68 -20.26 -12.57
CA ASP A 204 -51.69 -20.26 -13.63
C ASP A 204 -51.20 -19.70 -14.96
N ASP A 205 -50.00 -19.06 -14.98
CA ASP A 205 -49.45 -18.44 -16.17
C ASP A 205 -48.78 -19.48 -17.09
N ASP A 206 -48.97 -19.29 -18.40
CA ASP A 206 -48.27 -20.14 -19.40
C ASP A 206 -46.78 -19.84 -19.44
N ILE A 207 -46.01 -20.87 -19.14
CA ILE A 207 -44.52 -20.85 -19.11
C ILE A 207 -43.94 -20.40 -20.44
N ASP A 208 -44.46 -20.87 -21.56
CA ASP A 208 -43.94 -20.55 -22.89
C ASP A 208 -44.30 -19.13 -23.29
N LEU A 209 -45.48 -18.63 -22.93
CA LEU A 209 -45.85 -17.24 -23.09
C LEU A 209 -44.93 -16.31 -22.28
N VAL A 210 -44.62 -16.66 -21.03
CA VAL A 210 -43.69 -15.91 -20.18
C VAL A 210 -42.29 -15.83 -20.80
N LYS A 211 -41.74 -16.98 -21.22
CA LYS A 211 -40.42 -17.03 -21.88
C LYS A 211 -40.39 -16.21 -23.18
N ALA A 212 -41.40 -16.36 -24.04
CA ALA A 212 -41.49 -15.62 -25.29
C ALA A 212 -41.57 -14.12 -25.05
N THR A 213 -42.33 -13.69 -24.05
CA THR A 213 -42.48 -12.29 -23.66
C THR A 213 -41.20 -11.69 -23.11
N LEU A 214 -40.48 -12.39 -22.23
CA LEU A 214 -39.18 -11.94 -21.72
C LEU A 214 -38.13 -11.83 -22.84
N LEU A 215 -38.14 -12.78 -23.80
CA LEU A 215 -37.27 -12.71 -24.97
C LEU A 215 -37.59 -11.53 -25.91
N GLU A 216 -38.87 -11.23 -26.08
CA GLU A 216 -39.33 -10.07 -26.87
C GLU A 216 -38.84 -8.76 -26.24
N ILE A 217 -39.00 -8.63 -24.89
CA ILE A 217 -38.51 -7.46 -24.13
C ILE A 217 -36.99 -7.31 -24.30
N ALA A 218 -36.23 -8.41 -24.19
CA ALA A 218 -34.79 -8.36 -24.35
C ALA A 218 -34.37 -7.91 -25.75
N LYS A 219 -35.04 -8.40 -26.81
CA LYS A 219 -34.73 -8.05 -28.19
C LYS A 219 -35.14 -6.61 -28.56
N ALA A 220 -36.08 -6.04 -27.86
CA ALA A 220 -36.54 -4.66 -28.10
C ALA A 220 -35.56 -3.61 -27.55
N ASP A 221 -34.74 -3.94 -26.52
CA ASP A 221 -33.77 -3.00 -25.95
C ASP A 221 -32.41 -3.10 -26.66
N LYS A 222 -32.03 -2.04 -27.36
CA LYS A 222 -30.79 -1.96 -28.14
C LYS A 222 -29.49 -2.05 -27.28
N ARG A 223 -29.59 -1.84 -25.98
CA ARG A 223 -28.47 -1.93 -25.03
C ARG A 223 -28.11 -3.38 -24.71
N ILE A 224 -29.06 -4.29 -24.87
CA ILE A 224 -28.84 -5.72 -24.66
C ILE A 224 -28.04 -6.29 -25.83
N LEU A 225 -26.95 -6.97 -25.50
CA LEU A 225 -26.03 -7.54 -26.47
C LEU A 225 -26.58 -8.88 -26.97
N THR A 226 -27.40 -8.84 -28.02
CA THR A 226 -28.07 -10.02 -28.60
C THR A 226 -27.12 -11.02 -29.28
N ASN A 227 -25.84 -10.62 -29.47
CA ASN A 227 -24.80 -11.55 -29.92
C ASN A 227 -24.23 -12.42 -28.80
N LEU A 228 -24.68 -12.22 -27.56
CA LEU A 228 -24.39 -13.06 -26.40
C LEU A 228 -25.68 -13.72 -25.91
N ASP A 229 -25.53 -14.81 -25.17
CA ASP A 229 -26.66 -15.62 -24.73
C ASP A 229 -27.62 -14.81 -23.83
N ILE A 230 -28.90 -14.84 -24.19
CA ILE A 230 -30.01 -14.40 -23.35
C ILE A 230 -30.58 -15.66 -22.70
N THR A 231 -30.44 -15.75 -21.39
CA THR A 231 -30.86 -16.93 -20.60
C THR A 231 -32.20 -16.66 -19.94
N ILE A 232 -33.21 -17.48 -20.27
CA ILE A 232 -34.55 -17.42 -19.64
C ILE A 232 -34.90 -18.85 -19.22
N TRP A 233 -34.61 -19.20 -17.98
CA TRP A 233 -34.83 -20.54 -17.44
C TRP A 233 -35.75 -20.48 -16.24
N LEU A 234 -36.70 -21.43 -16.15
CA LEU A 234 -37.39 -21.73 -14.92
C LEU A 234 -36.34 -22.19 -13.91
N SER A 235 -36.19 -21.47 -12.83
CA SER A 235 -35.14 -21.72 -11.84
C SER A 235 -35.68 -22.39 -10.57
N GLU A 236 -36.92 -22.13 -10.21
CA GLU A 236 -37.48 -22.61 -8.96
C GLU A 236 -39.00 -22.60 -9.01
N LEU A 237 -39.61 -23.60 -8.39
CA LEU A 237 -41.04 -23.64 -8.06
C LEU A 237 -41.17 -23.34 -6.57
N TRP A 238 -41.56 -22.10 -6.27
CA TRP A 238 -41.63 -21.62 -4.89
C TRP A 238 -43.06 -21.69 -4.33
N ASP A 239 -43.22 -21.39 -3.03
CA ASP A 239 -44.52 -21.58 -2.33
C ASP A 239 -45.71 -20.91 -3.03
N ASN A 240 -45.50 -19.77 -3.67
CA ASN A 240 -46.58 -18.98 -4.30
C ASN A 240 -46.21 -18.51 -5.72
N SER A 241 -45.07 -18.94 -6.29
CA SER A 241 -44.61 -18.43 -7.57
C SER A 241 -43.76 -19.43 -8.34
N VAL A 242 -43.79 -19.26 -9.64
CA VAL A 242 -42.84 -19.89 -10.58
C VAL A 242 -41.76 -18.85 -10.90
N ASN A 243 -40.50 -19.15 -10.57
CA ASN A 243 -39.38 -18.22 -10.67
C ASN A 243 -38.57 -18.48 -11.94
N PHE A 244 -38.30 -17.43 -12.70
CA PHE A 244 -37.46 -17.47 -13.89
C PHE A 244 -36.19 -16.69 -13.66
N ASN A 245 -35.01 -17.31 -13.92
CA ASN A 245 -33.78 -16.60 -14.11
C ASN A 245 -33.80 -15.93 -15.49
N TYR A 246 -33.74 -14.60 -15.48
CA TYR A 246 -33.68 -13.77 -16.70
C TYR A 246 -32.35 -13.06 -16.72
N ARG A 247 -31.42 -13.51 -17.61
CA ARG A 247 -30.04 -13.07 -17.67
C ARG A 247 -29.69 -12.60 -19.09
N PHE A 248 -29.00 -11.48 -19.18
CA PHE A 248 -28.53 -10.92 -20.44
C PHE A 248 -27.31 -10.05 -20.21
N PHE A 249 -26.54 -9.79 -21.27
CA PHE A 249 -25.35 -8.97 -21.21
C PHE A 249 -25.61 -7.58 -21.77
N VAL A 250 -24.99 -6.58 -21.12
CA VAL A 250 -25.00 -5.18 -21.52
C VAL A 250 -23.57 -4.60 -21.42
N LYS A 251 -23.33 -3.41 -21.97
CA LYS A 251 -22.11 -2.66 -21.64
C LYS A 251 -22.11 -2.29 -20.16
N SER A 252 -20.93 -2.29 -19.53
CA SER A 252 -20.79 -1.98 -18.10
C SER A 252 -21.35 -0.60 -17.74
N SER A 253 -21.26 0.40 -18.65
CA SER A 253 -21.85 1.73 -18.48
C SER A 253 -23.37 1.71 -18.40
N ASP A 254 -24.01 0.77 -19.08
CA ASP A 254 -25.46 0.72 -19.25
C ASP A 254 -26.15 -0.22 -18.23
N TYR A 255 -25.36 -0.83 -17.33
CA TYR A 255 -25.84 -1.86 -16.42
C TYR A 255 -27.04 -1.40 -15.57
N TRP A 256 -26.90 -0.31 -14.83
CA TRP A 256 -27.95 0.15 -13.92
C TRP A 256 -29.16 0.71 -14.66
N PRO A 257 -29.02 1.59 -15.66
CA PRO A 257 -30.16 2.07 -16.43
C PRO A 257 -30.93 0.92 -17.07
N THR A 258 -30.24 -0.01 -17.75
CA THR A 258 -30.91 -1.14 -18.40
C THR A 258 -31.61 -2.05 -17.39
N LYS A 259 -30.98 -2.32 -16.24
CA LYS A 259 -31.58 -3.16 -15.21
C LYS A 259 -32.92 -2.61 -14.72
N TYR A 260 -33.01 -1.31 -14.43
CA TYR A 260 -34.23 -0.69 -13.94
C TYR A 260 -35.29 -0.56 -15.04
N ASP A 261 -34.91 -0.13 -16.23
CA ASP A 261 -35.82 0.01 -17.38
C ASP A 261 -36.42 -1.36 -17.79
N ILE A 262 -35.63 -2.43 -17.77
CA ILE A 262 -36.12 -3.77 -18.07
C ILE A 262 -37.11 -4.25 -17.01
N LEU A 263 -36.86 -4.02 -15.72
CA LEU A 263 -37.82 -4.37 -14.68
C LEU A 263 -39.15 -3.64 -14.86
N GLU A 264 -39.12 -2.36 -15.18
CA GLU A 264 -40.32 -1.57 -15.46
C GLU A 264 -41.04 -2.08 -16.72
N ASN A 265 -40.27 -2.37 -17.79
CA ASN A 265 -40.84 -2.90 -19.04
C ASN A 265 -41.46 -4.29 -18.85
N VAL A 266 -40.85 -5.17 -18.04
CA VAL A 266 -41.42 -6.46 -17.69
C VAL A 266 -42.79 -6.25 -17.02
N LYS A 267 -42.85 -5.39 -16.02
CA LYS A 267 -44.14 -5.11 -15.33
C LYS A 267 -45.22 -4.62 -16.30
N LYS A 268 -44.90 -3.59 -17.11
CA LYS A 268 -45.83 -3.02 -18.09
C LYS A 268 -46.29 -4.00 -19.15
N THR A 269 -45.40 -4.87 -19.62
CA THR A 269 -45.69 -5.84 -20.68
C THR A 269 -46.49 -7.02 -20.15
N PHE A 270 -46.18 -7.49 -18.93
CA PHE A 270 -46.92 -8.55 -18.27
C PHE A 270 -48.34 -8.15 -18.02
N ASP A 271 -48.56 -6.92 -17.53
CA ASP A 271 -49.92 -6.38 -17.35
C ASP A 271 -50.75 -6.36 -18.65
N LYS A 272 -50.11 -5.98 -19.77
CA LYS A 272 -50.78 -5.98 -21.09
C LYS A 272 -51.08 -7.38 -21.64
N LYS A 273 -50.28 -8.37 -21.27
CA LYS A 273 -50.42 -9.75 -21.74
C LYS A 273 -51.15 -10.64 -20.71
N SER A 274 -51.69 -10.07 -19.65
CA SER A 274 -52.39 -10.76 -18.56
C SER A 274 -51.53 -11.84 -17.88
N ILE A 275 -50.20 -11.62 -17.81
CA ILE A 275 -49.31 -12.43 -16.99
C ILE A 275 -49.30 -11.85 -15.58
N SER A 276 -49.53 -12.67 -14.58
CA SER A 276 -49.78 -12.25 -13.21
C SER A 276 -48.57 -12.32 -12.31
N PHE A 277 -48.35 -11.31 -11.50
CA PHE A 277 -47.43 -11.40 -10.37
C PHE A 277 -48.17 -11.95 -9.17
N PRO A 278 -47.77 -13.11 -8.63
CA PRO A 278 -48.54 -13.75 -7.57
C PRO A 278 -48.48 -13.00 -6.27
N PHE A 279 -49.61 -12.91 -5.60
CA PHE A 279 -49.65 -12.54 -4.19
C PHE A 279 -49.49 -13.79 -3.32
N PRO A 280 -49.21 -13.64 -2.01
CA PRO A 280 -49.21 -14.78 -1.09
C PRO A 280 -50.54 -15.52 -1.17
N GLN A 281 -50.51 -16.82 -1.44
CA GLN A 281 -51.70 -17.68 -1.55
C GLN A 281 -51.97 -18.35 -0.22
N ARG A 282 -53.25 -18.57 0.10
CA ARG A 282 -53.70 -19.35 1.26
C ARG A 282 -54.94 -20.14 0.90
N ASP A 283 -54.89 -21.44 1.13
CA ASP A 283 -56.09 -22.28 1.07
C ASP A 283 -56.89 -22.09 2.38
N VAL A 284 -58.15 -21.68 2.25
CA VAL A 284 -59.06 -21.45 3.41
C VAL A 284 -60.19 -22.43 3.32
N HIS A 285 -60.25 -23.37 4.25
CA HIS A 285 -61.39 -24.28 4.41
C HIS A 285 -62.39 -23.72 5.41
N LEU A 286 -63.57 -23.32 4.96
CA LEU A 286 -64.60 -22.76 5.82
C LEU A 286 -65.54 -23.92 6.26
N TYR A 287 -65.61 -24.19 7.56
CA TYR A 287 -66.53 -25.11 8.17
C TYR A 287 -67.67 -24.31 8.79
N ASN A 288 -68.91 -24.44 8.28
CA ASN A 288 -70.10 -23.91 8.90
C ASN A 288 -70.62 -24.91 9.91
N GLU A 289 -70.49 -24.61 11.18
CA GLU A 289 -71.26 -25.34 12.21
C GLU A 289 -72.75 -25.01 12.06
N LYS A 290 -73.60 -26.04 11.93
CA LYS A 290 -75.08 -25.89 11.90
C LYS A 290 -75.63 -25.80 13.29
#